data_21de4a3f706b4ccab5d815aab6453c65
#
_entry.id   21de4a3f706b4ccab5d815aab6453c65
#
_cell.length_a   1.000
_cell.length_b   1.000
_cell.length_c   1.000
_cell.angle_alpha   90.00
_cell.angle_beta   90.00
_cell.angle_gamma   90.00
#
_symmetry.space_group_name_H-M   'P 1'
#
loop_
_entity.id
_entity.type
_entity.pdbx_description
1 polymer ?
#
loop_
_entity_poly.entity_id
_entity_poly.type
_entity_poly.pdbx_seq_one_letter_code
_entity_poly.pdbx_strand_id
1 'polypeptide(L)'
;MLFLGLAGFLVLSPTVWANESASMGKKLYQNACADCHEGGFWGWLSGAPSIKDTFQWKPYLEKDVESIIQAAIQGTDGGMDPKGDCDECTDEEIRKAVEYMLSVVESR
;
A
#
# COMPACT_ATOMS: atom_id res chain seq x y z
N MET A 1 -46.43 -22.36 20.67
CA MET A 1 -45.52 -22.34 19.51
C MET A 1 -44.54 -21.21 19.71
N LEU A 2 -43.33 -21.56 20.12
CA LEU A 2 -42.22 -20.61 20.21
C LEU A 2 -41.54 -20.56 18.89
N PHE A 3 -41.67 -19.45 18.18
CA PHE A 3 -40.78 -19.13 17.05
C PHE A 3 -39.52 -18.49 17.61
N LEU A 4 -38.46 -19.29 17.73
CA LEU A 4 -37.11 -18.77 17.91
C LEU A 4 -36.65 -18.20 16.57
N GLY A 5 -36.84 -16.91 16.40
CA GLY A 5 -36.20 -16.17 15.32
C GLY A 5 -34.71 -16.12 15.60
N LEU A 6 -33.95 -16.98 14.95
CA LEU A 6 -32.52 -16.85 14.84
C LEU A 6 -32.26 -15.61 13.97
N ALA A 7 -32.12 -14.45 14.61
CA ALA A 7 -31.51 -13.30 13.96
C ALA A 7 -30.02 -13.64 13.76
N GLY A 8 -29.68 -14.13 12.57
CA GLY A 8 -28.30 -14.35 12.21
C GLY A 8 -27.59 -13.02 12.07
N PHE A 9 -26.83 -12.62 13.08
CA PHE A 9 -25.87 -11.54 12.95
C PHE A 9 -24.72 -12.05 12.05
N LEU A 10 -24.66 -11.56 10.82
CA LEU A 10 -23.47 -11.68 9.99
C LEU A 10 -22.40 -10.76 10.57
N VAL A 11 -21.60 -11.30 11.47
CA VAL A 11 -20.40 -10.62 11.94
C VAL A 11 -19.31 -10.89 10.89
N LEU A 12 -19.00 -9.87 10.06
CA LEU A 12 -17.84 -9.91 9.20
C LEU A 12 -16.60 -9.99 10.10
N SER A 13 -15.81 -11.06 9.97
CA SER A 13 -14.60 -11.23 10.76
C SER A 13 -13.57 -10.15 10.37
N PRO A 14 -12.72 -9.67 11.31
CA PRO A 14 -11.65 -8.72 11.01
C PRO A 14 -10.72 -9.18 9.87
N THR A 15 -10.58 -10.48 9.67
CA THR A 15 -9.77 -11.09 8.59
C THR A 15 -10.30 -10.77 7.19
N VAL A 16 -11.64 -10.72 7.02
CA VAL A 16 -12.27 -10.39 5.73
C VAL A 16 -11.99 -8.94 5.36
N TRP A 17 -12.10 -8.03 6.30
CA TRP A 17 -11.80 -6.61 6.10
C TRP A 17 -10.31 -6.40 5.74
N ALA A 18 -9.40 -7.07 6.44
CA ALA A 18 -7.97 -7.00 6.17
C ALA A 18 -7.62 -7.51 4.77
N ASN A 19 -8.26 -8.62 4.32
CA ASN A 19 -8.04 -9.18 2.99
C ASN A 19 -8.55 -8.25 1.88
N GLU A 20 -9.71 -7.62 2.06
CA GLU A 20 -10.25 -6.64 1.10
C GLU A 20 -9.35 -5.41 1.01
N SER A 21 -8.89 -4.88 2.12
CA SER A 21 -7.97 -3.74 2.17
C SER A 21 -6.64 -4.05 1.51
N ALA A 22 -6.06 -5.22 1.77
CA ALA A 22 -4.82 -5.68 1.16
C ALA A 22 -4.97 -5.88 -0.36
N SER A 23 -6.09 -6.44 -0.80
CA SER A 23 -6.40 -6.64 -2.22
C SER A 23 -6.54 -5.30 -2.95
N MET A 24 -7.21 -4.33 -2.34
CA MET A 24 -7.34 -2.98 -2.88
C MET A 24 -5.98 -2.27 -2.95
N GLY A 25 -5.18 -2.35 -1.89
CA GLY A 25 -3.84 -1.79 -1.85
C GLY A 25 -2.94 -2.35 -2.94
N LYS A 26 -3.00 -3.66 -3.16
CA LYS A 26 -2.26 -4.33 -4.24
C LYS A 26 -2.67 -3.81 -5.62
N LYS A 27 -3.97 -3.68 -5.86
CA LYS A 27 -4.49 -3.19 -7.14
C LYS A 27 -4.06 -1.75 -7.40
N LEU A 28 -4.16 -0.89 -6.40
CA LEU A 28 -3.72 0.50 -6.49
C LEU A 28 -2.21 0.60 -6.72
N TYR A 29 -1.43 -0.22 -6.01
CA TYR A 29 0.01 -0.33 -6.21
C TYR A 29 0.34 -0.68 -7.67
N GLN A 30 -0.31 -1.69 -8.22
CA GLN A 30 -0.07 -2.14 -9.60
C GLN A 30 -0.38 -1.05 -10.63
N ASN A 31 -1.38 -0.23 -10.37
CA ASN A 31 -1.81 0.83 -11.29
C ASN A 31 -1.03 2.13 -11.16
N ALA A 32 -0.56 2.46 -9.96
CA ALA A 32 -0.03 3.80 -9.68
C ALA A 32 1.44 3.84 -9.22
N CYS A 33 1.99 2.72 -8.77
CA CYS A 33 3.29 2.71 -8.09
C CYS A 33 4.29 1.76 -8.72
N ALA A 34 3.81 0.68 -9.33
CA ALA A 34 4.63 -0.44 -9.79
C ALA A 34 5.66 -0.04 -10.86
N ASP A 35 5.33 0.89 -11.74
CA ASP A 35 6.25 1.31 -12.80
C ASP A 35 7.63 1.73 -12.25
N CYS A 36 7.65 2.40 -11.11
CA CYS A 36 8.88 2.83 -10.46
C CYS A 36 9.34 1.87 -9.36
N HIS A 37 8.43 1.29 -8.59
CA HIS A 37 8.74 0.51 -7.39
C HIS A 37 8.81 -1.00 -7.58
N GLU A 38 8.51 -1.53 -8.75
CA GLU A 38 8.60 -2.97 -9.05
C GLU A 38 10.03 -3.42 -9.40
N GLY A 39 10.92 -2.48 -9.64
CA GLY A 39 12.27 -2.75 -10.13
C GLY A 39 12.35 -2.67 -11.67
N GLY A 40 13.32 -3.37 -12.26
CA GLY A 40 13.53 -3.32 -13.70
C GLY A 40 14.14 -1.99 -14.18
N PHE A 41 14.07 -1.76 -15.50
CA PHE A 41 14.71 -0.60 -16.12
C PHE A 41 14.15 0.74 -15.62
N TRP A 42 12.82 0.88 -15.59
CA TRP A 42 12.20 2.13 -15.14
C TRP A 42 12.40 2.38 -13.65
N GLY A 43 12.41 1.32 -12.85
CA GLY A 43 12.72 1.43 -11.42
C GLY A 43 14.16 1.89 -11.20
N TRP A 44 15.10 1.34 -11.96
CA TRP A 44 16.50 1.75 -11.90
C TRP A 44 16.68 3.21 -12.34
N LEU A 45 16.05 3.60 -13.43
CA LEU A 45 16.17 4.96 -13.98
C LEU A 45 15.57 6.01 -13.03
N SER A 46 14.45 5.71 -12.39
CA SER A 46 13.78 6.62 -11.47
C SER A 46 14.48 6.75 -10.12
N GLY A 47 15.31 5.77 -9.75
CA GLY A 47 15.93 5.71 -8.44
C GLY A 47 14.98 5.31 -7.32
N ALA A 48 13.74 4.88 -7.64
CA ALA A 48 12.77 4.45 -6.65
C ALA A 48 13.21 3.14 -5.97
N PRO A 49 13.05 3.01 -4.65
CA PRO A 49 13.36 1.74 -3.99
C PRO A 49 12.39 0.65 -4.45
N SER A 50 12.94 -0.48 -4.91
CA SER A 50 12.15 -1.62 -5.37
C SER A 50 11.57 -2.39 -4.20
N ILE A 51 10.28 -2.77 -4.27
CA ILE A 51 9.67 -3.61 -3.23
C ILE A 51 10.25 -5.03 -3.22
N LYS A 52 11.03 -5.40 -4.24
CA LYS A 52 11.75 -6.67 -4.31
C LYS A 52 13.11 -6.64 -3.59
N ASP A 53 13.54 -5.47 -3.15
CA ASP A 53 14.85 -5.27 -2.53
C ASP A 53 14.70 -4.61 -1.15
N THR A 54 14.71 -5.45 -0.12
CA THR A 54 14.60 -5.00 1.28
C THR A 54 15.72 -4.04 1.68
N PHE A 55 16.91 -4.21 1.12
CA PHE A 55 18.05 -3.36 1.44
C PHE A 55 17.81 -1.91 1.02
N GLN A 56 17.19 -1.69 -0.14
CA GLN A 56 16.85 -0.34 -0.60
C GLN A 56 15.82 0.34 0.31
N TRP A 57 14.99 -0.43 0.99
CA TRP A 57 13.96 0.09 1.90
C TRP A 57 14.46 0.33 3.31
N LYS A 58 15.63 -0.17 3.66
CA LYS A 58 16.14 -0.12 5.03
C LYS A 58 16.14 1.29 5.65
N PRO A 59 16.60 2.37 4.97
CA PRO A 59 16.54 3.71 5.54
C PRO A 59 15.12 4.22 5.79
N TYR A 60 14.16 3.76 4.98
CA TYR A 60 12.77 4.18 5.12
C TYR A 60 12.05 3.41 6.22
N LEU A 61 12.38 2.14 6.41
CA LEU A 61 11.79 1.30 7.46
C LEU A 61 12.19 1.75 8.88
N GLU A 62 13.21 2.56 9.00
CA GLU A 62 13.59 3.18 10.28
C GLU A 62 12.65 4.32 10.68
N LYS A 63 11.89 4.85 9.73
CA LYS A 63 10.90 5.90 9.97
C LYS A 63 9.57 5.28 10.39
N ASP A 64 8.71 6.06 11.04
CA ASP A 64 7.37 5.59 11.33
C ASP A 64 6.54 5.46 10.04
N VAL A 65 5.57 4.55 10.06
CA VAL A 65 4.75 4.23 8.87
C VAL A 65 3.99 5.45 8.37
N GLU A 66 3.49 6.28 9.27
CA GLU A 66 2.74 7.48 8.89
C GLU A 66 3.61 8.46 8.09
N SER A 67 4.87 8.62 8.46
CA SER A 67 5.82 9.46 7.70
C SER A 67 6.03 8.94 6.28
N ILE A 68 6.11 7.64 6.11
CA ILE A 68 6.25 7.01 4.79
C ILE A 68 4.99 7.25 3.95
N ILE A 69 3.82 7.09 4.55
CA ILE A 69 2.53 7.33 3.88
C ILE A 69 2.41 8.80 3.47
N GLN A 70 2.72 9.73 4.35
CA GLN A 70 2.66 11.16 4.04
C GLN A 70 3.65 11.54 2.93
N ALA A 71 4.83 10.94 2.89
CA ALA A 71 5.79 11.15 1.80
C ALA A 71 5.21 10.71 0.44
N ALA A 72 4.51 9.59 0.40
CA ALA A 72 3.86 9.13 -0.81
C ALA A 72 2.71 10.06 -1.27
N ILE A 73 1.95 10.60 -0.32
CA ILE A 73 0.86 11.52 -0.61
C ILE A 73 1.38 12.88 -1.12
N GLN A 74 2.39 13.41 -0.47
CA GLN A 74 2.91 14.75 -0.72
C GLN A 74 3.99 14.80 -1.80
N GLY A 75 4.56 13.65 -2.15
CA GLY A 75 5.74 13.58 -2.99
C GLY A 75 7.03 13.79 -2.19
N THR A 76 8.15 13.53 -2.83
CA THR A 76 9.47 13.63 -2.19
C THR A 76 10.42 14.50 -2.98
N ASP A 77 11.40 15.09 -2.30
CA ASP A 77 12.49 15.84 -2.93
C ASP A 77 13.37 14.92 -3.80
N GLY A 78 13.35 13.62 -3.53
CA GLY A 78 14.07 12.61 -4.31
C GLY A 78 13.47 12.30 -5.67
N GLY A 79 12.29 12.83 -5.99
CA GLY A 79 11.68 12.74 -7.31
C GLY A 79 10.39 11.94 -7.40
N MET A 80 9.84 11.46 -6.29
CA MET A 80 8.51 10.87 -6.31
C MET A 80 7.45 11.95 -6.43
N ASP A 81 6.60 11.87 -7.45
CA ASP A 81 5.47 12.77 -7.59
C ASP A 81 4.43 12.53 -6.50
N PRO A 82 3.68 13.57 -6.09
CA PRO A 82 2.57 13.38 -5.15
C PRO A 82 1.61 12.31 -5.65
N LYS A 83 1.32 11.31 -4.80
CA LYS A 83 0.43 10.18 -5.10
C LYS A 83 0.91 9.26 -6.25
N GLY A 84 2.19 9.38 -6.66
CA GLY A 84 2.70 8.61 -7.78
C GLY A 84 1.96 8.94 -9.08
N ASP A 85 1.50 7.93 -9.81
CA ASP A 85 0.75 8.10 -11.07
C ASP A 85 -0.78 8.15 -10.86
N CYS A 86 -1.24 8.50 -9.67
CA CYS A 86 -2.68 8.51 -9.36
C CYS A 86 -3.14 9.82 -8.74
N ASP A 87 -3.25 10.86 -9.56
CA ASP A 87 -3.67 12.19 -9.10
C ASP A 87 -5.11 12.18 -8.51
N GLU A 88 -5.97 11.31 -9.03
CA GLU A 88 -7.36 11.18 -8.60
C GLU A 88 -7.55 10.26 -7.38
N CYS A 89 -6.50 9.59 -6.91
CA CYS A 89 -6.61 8.74 -5.74
C CYS A 89 -6.80 9.57 -4.47
N THR A 90 -7.63 9.05 -3.56
CA THR A 90 -7.76 9.64 -2.23
C THR A 90 -6.52 9.34 -1.38
N ASP A 91 -6.32 10.13 -0.34
CA ASP A 91 -5.23 9.88 0.60
C ASP A 91 -5.34 8.49 1.24
N GLU A 92 -6.57 8.03 1.53
CA GLU A 92 -6.81 6.71 2.08
C GLU A 92 -6.46 5.59 1.09
N GLU A 93 -6.72 5.79 -0.19
CA GLU A 93 -6.32 4.85 -1.23
C GLU A 93 -4.80 4.76 -1.35
N ILE A 94 -4.09 5.90 -1.30
CA ILE A 94 -2.62 5.91 -1.28
C ILE A 94 -2.08 5.22 -0.04
N ARG A 95 -2.70 5.44 1.12
CA ARG A 95 -2.35 4.73 2.36
C ARG A 95 -2.38 3.22 2.17
N LYS A 96 -3.44 2.69 1.59
CA LYS A 96 -3.59 1.25 1.34
C LYS A 96 -2.51 0.71 0.40
N ALA A 97 -2.17 1.46 -0.63
CA ALA A 97 -1.10 1.09 -1.55
C ALA A 97 0.25 1.02 -0.85
N VAL A 98 0.57 2.01 -0.02
CA VAL A 98 1.83 2.04 0.76
C VAL A 98 1.87 0.89 1.77
N GLU A 99 0.78 0.64 2.48
CA GLU A 99 0.68 -0.49 3.42
C GLU A 99 0.92 -1.83 2.72
N TYR A 100 0.38 -2.00 1.53
CA TYR A 100 0.67 -3.19 0.72
C TYR A 100 2.15 -3.30 0.37
N MET A 101 2.76 -2.20 -0.11
CA MET A 101 4.19 -2.19 -0.44
C MET A 101 5.06 -2.59 0.75
N LEU A 102 4.80 -1.99 1.91
CA LEU A 102 5.54 -2.29 3.13
C LEU A 102 5.36 -3.74 3.57
N SER A 103 4.16 -4.30 3.42
CA SER A 103 3.91 -5.70 3.74
C SER A 103 4.74 -6.65 2.86
N VAL A 104 4.90 -6.33 1.59
CA VAL A 104 5.74 -7.11 0.67
C VAL A 104 7.21 -7.00 1.05
N VAL A 105 7.70 -5.79 1.32
CA VAL A 105 9.10 -5.54 1.71
C VAL A 105 9.43 -6.26 3.00
N GLU A 106 8.57 -6.18 4.01
CA GLU A 106 8.78 -6.78 5.34
C GLU A 106 8.69 -8.32 5.32
N SER A 107 8.03 -8.90 4.32
CA SER A 107 7.89 -10.35 4.19
C SER A 107 9.11 -11.04 3.55
N ARG A 108 10.07 -10.28 3.06
CA ARG A 108 11.27 -10.81 2.36
C ARG A 108 12.43 -11.10 3.28
#